data_c0dbc126cdde94c5f2790bfa47164f39
#
_entry.id   c0dbc126cdde94c5f2790bfa47164f39
#
_cell.length_a   1.000
_cell.length_b   1.000
_cell.length_c   1.000
_cell.angle_alpha   90.00
_cell.angle_beta   90.00
_cell.angle_gamma   90.00
#
_symmetry.space_group_name_H-M   'P 1'
#
loop_
_entity.id
_entity.type
_entity.pdbx_description
1 polymer ?
#
loop_
_entity_poly.entity_id
_entity_poly.type
_entity_poly.pdbx_seq_one_letter_code
_entity_poly.pdbx_strand_id
1 'polypeptide(L)'
;MTSFDTSPQLNVWRVLLALAVVFVMLATTGWTALRDQRGPTALEASVSAWEHGRIDGRRLPDAQATPARLARFFSSLTAWQRTSLAHRYPLAVGNMNGAPVQLRYVANRSALRQARSVERARMHDKRLSPTGQREAARRMRNYESLLDPGRHILAFDPAGSGRVAEVFGNLNRADRVSVVVPGVDTELLTFQRTDRKKYSAPVGMAKSLYAAERAASPGTGTAVIAWADYTSPSGLGMEAATANRAEHGAVRLNALLRALPGRAPVSLFCHSYGSVVCGLAADTLPGRVTDIAVAGSPGMRAENASRLDTSARVWAMRDADDWIQDVPYLEVGGLGHGADPVSAAFGARVLSARDARGHSGYFVPGTDSLRNFAGIGVGAYRTVACAGEDDTCRADLSVATAAGRA
;
A
#
# COMPACT_ATOMS: atom_id res chain seq x y z
N MET A 1 48.49 -2.15 -39.07
CA MET A 1 48.88 -2.82 -37.81
C MET A 1 49.16 -1.73 -36.77
N THR A 2 48.16 -1.38 -35.99
CA THR A 2 48.32 -0.41 -34.88
C THR A 2 48.03 -1.16 -33.60
N SER A 3 49.11 -1.39 -32.86
CA SER A 3 49.16 -2.01 -31.53
C SER A 3 48.54 -1.10 -30.50
N PHE A 4 47.49 -1.53 -29.82
CA PHE A 4 46.96 -0.85 -28.66
C PHE A 4 47.81 -1.26 -27.43
N ASP A 5 48.58 -0.35 -26.97
CA ASP A 5 49.42 -0.48 -25.76
C ASP A 5 48.52 -0.27 -24.54
N THR A 6 48.08 -1.36 -23.88
CA THR A 6 47.34 -1.32 -22.63
C THR A 6 48.32 -1.27 -21.47
N SER A 7 48.70 -0.08 -21.03
CA SER A 7 49.58 0.09 -19.89
C SER A 7 48.91 -0.34 -18.58
N PRO A 8 49.55 -1.16 -17.72
CA PRO A 8 49.00 -1.64 -16.45
C PRO A 8 48.63 -0.54 -15.45
N GLN A 9 49.25 0.63 -15.59
CA GLN A 9 49.02 1.79 -14.70
C GLN A 9 47.58 2.37 -14.79
N LEU A 10 46.95 2.33 -15.96
CA LEU A 10 45.58 2.83 -16.13
C LEU A 10 44.52 1.97 -15.40
N ASN A 11 44.78 0.68 -15.23
CA ASN A 11 43.90 -0.22 -14.51
C ASN A 11 44.03 -0.05 -12.98
N VAL A 12 45.21 0.23 -12.47
CA VAL A 12 45.46 0.48 -11.03
C VAL A 12 44.72 1.75 -10.58
N TRP A 13 44.79 2.84 -11.37
CA TRP A 13 44.06 4.08 -11.04
C TRP A 13 42.54 3.91 -11.06
N ARG A 14 41.99 3.11 -12.00
CA ARG A 14 40.56 2.80 -12.03
C ARG A 14 40.11 1.98 -10.83
N VAL A 15 40.92 1.02 -10.40
CA VAL A 15 40.66 0.22 -9.20
C VAL A 15 40.76 1.09 -7.94
N LEU A 16 41.76 1.97 -7.84
CA LEU A 16 41.87 2.89 -6.71
C LEU A 16 40.73 3.91 -6.66
N LEU A 17 40.26 4.40 -7.82
CA LEU A 17 39.14 5.31 -7.90
C LEU A 17 37.84 4.60 -7.50
N ALA A 18 37.66 3.37 -7.93
CA ALA A 18 36.49 2.54 -7.53
C ALA A 18 36.51 2.25 -6.01
N LEU A 19 37.69 1.92 -5.45
CA LEU A 19 37.87 1.72 -4.01
C LEU A 19 37.68 3.02 -3.21
N ALA A 20 38.13 4.17 -3.72
CA ALA A 20 37.90 5.47 -3.10
C ALA A 20 36.42 5.84 -3.08
N VAL A 21 35.68 5.58 -4.18
CA VAL A 21 34.20 5.79 -4.25
C VAL A 21 33.48 4.87 -3.27
N VAL A 22 33.85 3.59 -3.20
CA VAL A 22 33.30 2.63 -2.23
C VAL A 22 33.61 3.06 -0.79
N PHE A 23 34.85 3.53 -0.53
CA PHE A 23 35.26 4.03 0.81
C PHE A 23 34.50 5.30 1.21
N VAL A 24 34.29 6.23 0.29
CA VAL A 24 33.50 7.44 0.52
C VAL A 24 32.02 7.05 0.75
N MET A 25 31.45 6.10 0.00
CA MET A 25 30.11 5.59 0.24
C MET A 25 29.99 4.90 1.61
N LEU A 26 30.96 4.08 1.99
CA LEU A 26 30.97 3.42 3.30
C LEU A 26 31.19 4.41 4.45
N ALA A 27 32.02 5.44 4.28
CA ALA A 27 32.19 6.47 5.27
C ALA A 27 30.97 7.37 5.45
N THR A 28 30.24 7.67 4.36
CA THR A 28 29.00 8.45 4.43
C THR A 28 27.83 7.64 4.98
N THR A 29 27.73 6.34 4.67
CA THR A 29 26.72 5.45 5.27
C THR A 29 27.01 5.14 6.73
N GLY A 30 28.27 5.03 7.16
CA GLY A 30 28.65 4.89 8.57
C GLY A 30 28.27 6.09 9.44
N TRP A 31 28.31 7.30 8.88
CA TRP A 31 27.91 8.53 9.59
C TRP A 31 26.38 8.66 9.77
N THR A 32 25.58 8.06 8.88
CA THR A 32 24.13 8.04 9.03
C THR A 32 23.66 7.02 10.07
N ALA A 33 24.39 5.92 10.26
CA ALA A 33 24.06 4.90 11.26
C ALA A 33 24.27 5.39 12.72
N LEU A 34 25.12 6.41 12.96
CA LEU A 34 25.33 7.01 14.28
C LEU A 34 24.28 8.07 14.67
N ARG A 35 23.31 8.34 13.82
CA ARG A 35 22.30 9.40 14.04
C ARG A 35 20.93 8.90 14.51
N ASP A 36 20.76 7.62 14.75
CA ASP A 36 19.46 7.03 15.13
C ASP A 36 19.26 6.94 16.66
N GLN A 37 19.58 8.01 17.39
CA GLN A 37 19.00 8.29 18.71
C GLN A 37 17.73 9.16 18.54
N ARG A 38 16.81 8.74 17.67
CA ARG A 38 15.48 9.33 17.66
C ARG A 38 14.72 8.71 18.82
N GLY A 39 14.17 9.56 19.69
CA GLY A 39 13.22 9.11 20.70
C GLY A 39 12.02 8.37 20.05
N PRO A 40 11.22 7.66 20.84
CA PRO A 40 10.10 6.89 20.32
C PRO A 40 9.17 7.77 19.46
N THR A 41 8.70 7.23 18.35
CA THR A 41 7.70 7.89 17.51
C THR A 41 6.39 8.07 18.29
N ALA A 42 5.52 8.98 17.82
CA ALA A 42 4.23 9.19 18.45
C ALA A 42 3.36 7.91 18.50
N LEU A 43 3.48 7.04 17.49
CA LEU A 43 2.81 5.73 17.48
C LEU A 43 3.41 4.80 18.53
N GLU A 44 4.73 4.66 18.58
CA GLU A 44 5.42 3.82 19.57
C GLU A 44 5.12 4.29 21.01
N ALA A 45 5.14 5.59 21.25
CA ALA A 45 4.76 6.17 22.55
C ALA A 45 3.29 5.86 22.91
N SER A 46 2.37 5.92 21.93
CA SER A 46 0.96 5.58 22.15
C SER A 46 0.77 4.07 22.42
N VAL A 47 1.51 3.21 21.74
CA VAL A 47 1.51 1.75 21.97
C VAL A 47 2.08 1.44 23.35
N SER A 48 3.21 2.02 23.73
CA SER A 48 3.79 1.84 25.06
C SER A 48 2.83 2.32 26.16
N ALA A 49 2.18 3.47 25.98
CA ALA A 49 1.17 3.96 26.91
C ALA A 49 -0.03 3.00 27.03
N TRP A 50 -0.46 2.38 25.92
CA TRP A 50 -1.47 1.33 25.91
C TRP A 50 -1.05 0.11 26.72
N GLU A 51 0.15 -0.41 26.53
CA GLU A 51 0.66 -1.61 27.20
C GLU A 51 0.74 -1.46 28.73
N HIS A 52 1.01 -0.23 29.20
CA HIS A 52 0.97 0.12 30.63
C HIS A 52 -0.44 0.54 31.10
N GLY A 53 -1.40 0.61 30.20
CA GLY A 53 -2.74 1.08 30.44
C GLY A 53 -3.62 0.08 31.20
N ARG A 54 -4.67 0.62 31.80
CA ARG A 54 -5.71 -0.16 32.48
C ARG A 54 -7.09 0.41 32.14
N ILE A 55 -8.08 -0.48 32.17
CA ILE A 55 -9.50 -0.15 32.13
C ILE A 55 -10.22 -0.89 33.25
N ASP A 56 -10.90 -0.19 34.12
CA ASP A 56 -11.58 -0.74 35.30
C ASP A 56 -10.68 -1.71 36.11
N GLY A 57 -9.43 -1.29 36.37
CA GLY A 57 -8.44 -2.06 37.11
C GLY A 57 -7.76 -3.19 36.31
N ARG A 58 -8.29 -3.60 35.15
CA ARG A 58 -7.72 -4.67 34.30
C ARG A 58 -6.65 -4.11 33.37
N ARG A 59 -5.54 -4.85 33.19
CA ARG A 59 -4.52 -4.50 32.19
C ARG A 59 -5.10 -4.60 30.79
N LEU A 60 -4.70 -3.68 29.92
CA LEU A 60 -5.00 -3.76 28.49
C LEU A 60 -4.23 -4.93 27.86
N PRO A 61 -4.78 -5.57 26.80
CA PRO A 61 -4.08 -6.63 26.10
C PRO A 61 -2.88 -6.08 25.34
N ASP A 62 -1.92 -6.95 25.01
CA ASP A 62 -0.85 -6.63 24.09
C ASP A 62 -1.40 -6.03 22.78
N ALA A 63 -0.87 -4.88 22.37
CA ALA A 63 -1.29 -4.18 21.16
C ALA A 63 -1.03 -5.00 19.88
N GLN A 64 -0.08 -5.93 19.92
CA GLN A 64 0.28 -6.83 18.83
C GLN A 64 -0.40 -8.20 18.92
N ALA A 65 -1.31 -8.40 19.90
CA ALA A 65 -2.08 -9.64 20.00
C ALA A 65 -2.86 -9.93 18.71
N THR A 66 -3.20 -11.19 18.46
CA THR A 66 -3.92 -11.59 17.26
C THR A 66 -5.20 -10.77 17.08
N PRO A 67 -5.61 -10.46 15.83
CA PRO A 67 -6.84 -9.70 15.55
C PRO A 67 -8.07 -10.28 16.25
N ALA A 68 -8.19 -11.61 16.30
CA ALA A 68 -9.28 -12.29 16.99
C ALA A 68 -9.27 -12.05 18.51
N ARG A 69 -8.10 -12.01 19.15
CA ARG A 69 -7.97 -11.71 20.58
C ARG A 69 -8.36 -10.27 20.90
N LEU A 70 -7.88 -9.33 20.07
CA LEU A 70 -8.23 -7.91 20.20
C LEU A 70 -9.72 -7.68 19.96
N ALA A 71 -10.31 -8.30 18.92
CA ALA A 71 -11.74 -8.21 18.67
C ALA A 71 -12.57 -8.70 19.85
N ARG A 72 -12.21 -9.84 20.46
CA ARG A 72 -12.88 -10.34 21.70
C ARG A 72 -12.74 -9.36 22.86
N PHE A 73 -11.57 -8.77 23.05
CA PHE A 73 -11.37 -7.76 24.08
C PHE A 73 -12.30 -6.57 23.86
N PHE A 74 -12.30 -5.97 22.67
CA PHE A 74 -13.16 -4.82 22.38
C PHE A 74 -14.65 -5.17 22.47
N SER A 75 -15.07 -6.37 22.08
CA SER A 75 -16.47 -6.80 22.20
C SER A 75 -16.92 -6.99 23.65
N SER A 76 -16.00 -7.29 24.59
CA SER A 76 -16.31 -7.38 26.02
C SER A 76 -16.50 -6.03 26.72
N LEU A 77 -16.17 -4.92 26.04
CA LEU A 77 -16.25 -3.56 26.58
C LEU A 77 -17.58 -2.90 26.26
N THR A 78 -18.03 -1.99 27.11
CA THR A 78 -19.15 -1.10 26.81
C THR A 78 -18.78 -0.10 25.70
N ALA A 79 -19.78 0.52 25.06
CA ALA A 79 -19.54 1.55 24.05
C ALA A 79 -18.72 2.74 24.62
N TRP A 80 -19.00 3.14 25.84
CA TRP A 80 -18.28 4.22 26.53
C TRP A 80 -16.80 3.84 26.77
N GLN A 81 -16.53 2.65 27.26
CA GLN A 81 -15.17 2.16 27.50
C GLN A 81 -14.37 2.11 26.18
N ARG A 82 -14.94 1.59 25.09
CA ARG A 82 -14.31 1.60 23.77
C ARG A 82 -13.95 3.00 23.30
N THR A 83 -14.90 3.94 23.39
CA THR A 83 -14.69 5.33 22.99
C THR A 83 -13.65 6.02 23.85
N SER A 84 -13.66 5.79 25.16
CA SER A 84 -12.65 6.31 26.10
C SER A 84 -11.23 5.83 25.72
N LEU A 85 -11.05 4.53 25.39
CA LEU A 85 -9.76 4.00 24.94
C LEU A 85 -9.31 4.62 23.61
N ALA A 86 -10.24 4.83 22.67
CA ALA A 86 -9.94 5.45 21.38
C ALA A 86 -9.47 6.92 21.53
N HIS A 87 -9.98 7.64 22.51
CA HIS A 87 -9.54 9.00 22.81
C HIS A 87 -8.25 9.05 23.64
N ARG A 88 -8.07 8.11 24.55
CA ARG A 88 -6.89 8.04 25.42
C ARG A 88 -5.64 7.54 24.68
N TYR A 89 -5.79 6.59 23.76
CA TYR A 89 -4.71 5.96 23.00
C TYR A 89 -4.98 6.00 21.49
N PRO A 90 -5.15 7.20 20.89
CA PRO A 90 -5.72 7.30 19.55
C PRO A 90 -4.87 6.65 18.47
N LEU A 91 -3.54 6.81 18.50
CA LEU A 91 -2.66 6.18 17.51
C LEU A 91 -2.58 4.66 17.71
N ALA A 92 -2.55 4.15 18.94
CA ALA A 92 -2.56 2.72 19.20
C ALA A 92 -3.86 2.07 18.70
N VAL A 93 -5.02 2.56 19.16
CA VAL A 93 -6.34 1.99 18.78
C VAL A 93 -6.63 2.17 17.29
N GLY A 94 -6.26 3.32 16.72
CA GLY A 94 -6.49 3.63 15.31
C GLY A 94 -5.74 2.71 14.34
N ASN A 95 -4.58 2.20 14.77
CA ASN A 95 -3.73 1.31 13.97
C ASN A 95 -3.80 -0.17 14.41
N MET A 96 -4.62 -0.48 15.42
CA MET A 96 -4.71 -1.82 15.99
C MET A 96 -5.58 -2.73 15.13
N ASN A 97 -4.96 -3.74 14.52
CA ASN A 97 -5.66 -4.76 13.76
C ASN A 97 -6.48 -5.64 14.69
N GLY A 98 -7.82 -5.67 14.48
CA GLY A 98 -8.79 -6.34 15.35
C GLY A 98 -9.62 -5.38 16.22
N ALA A 99 -9.25 -4.11 16.36
CA ALA A 99 -10.18 -3.10 16.87
C ALA A 99 -11.33 -2.90 15.88
N PRO A 100 -12.58 -2.72 16.36
CA PRO A 100 -13.73 -2.47 15.48
C PRO A 100 -13.46 -1.31 14.51
N VAL A 101 -13.82 -1.46 13.25
CA VAL A 101 -13.53 -0.47 12.18
C VAL A 101 -14.03 0.92 12.55
N GLN A 102 -15.24 1.03 13.07
CA GLN A 102 -15.81 2.33 13.50
C GLN A 102 -14.99 2.96 14.65
N LEU A 103 -14.47 2.13 15.54
CA LEU A 103 -13.62 2.61 16.63
C LEU A 103 -12.27 3.11 16.11
N ARG A 104 -11.70 2.44 15.10
CA ARG A 104 -10.48 2.90 14.43
C ARG A 104 -10.69 4.26 13.78
N TYR A 105 -11.84 4.50 13.12
CA TYR A 105 -12.18 5.81 12.54
C TYR A 105 -12.25 6.90 13.62
N VAL A 106 -12.89 6.64 14.76
CA VAL A 106 -12.94 7.59 15.89
C VAL A 106 -11.55 7.88 16.42
N ALA A 107 -10.75 6.84 16.65
CA ALA A 107 -9.38 6.97 17.14
C ALA A 107 -8.49 7.76 16.18
N ASN A 108 -8.50 7.42 14.89
CA ASN A 108 -7.70 8.11 13.88
C ASN A 108 -8.14 9.57 13.68
N ARG A 109 -9.44 9.88 13.79
CA ARG A 109 -9.91 11.26 13.81
C ARG A 109 -9.36 12.04 15.02
N SER A 110 -9.28 11.40 16.18
CA SER A 110 -8.65 12.00 17.37
C SER A 110 -7.15 12.20 17.17
N ALA A 111 -6.44 11.20 16.66
CA ALA A 111 -5.01 11.27 16.34
C ALA A 111 -4.69 12.39 15.33
N LEU A 112 -5.50 12.51 14.28
CA LEU A 112 -5.38 13.57 13.26
C LEU A 112 -5.55 14.97 13.86
N ARG A 113 -6.52 15.16 14.78
CA ARG A 113 -6.70 16.44 15.47
C ARG A 113 -5.48 16.81 16.31
N GLN A 114 -4.91 15.84 17.04
CA GLN A 114 -3.71 16.03 17.84
C GLN A 114 -2.50 16.36 16.93
N ALA A 115 -2.28 15.56 15.88
CA ALA A 115 -1.20 15.80 14.94
C ALA A 115 -1.32 17.17 14.24
N ARG A 116 -2.54 17.55 13.81
CA ARG A 116 -2.80 18.88 13.25
C ARG A 116 -2.45 20.01 14.23
N SER A 117 -2.80 19.86 15.52
CA SER A 117 -2.47 20.84 16.53
C SER A 117 -0.96 21.00 16.72
N VAL A 118 -0.22 19.88 16.74
CA VAL A 118 1.24 19.88 16.79
C VAL A 118 1.85 20.62 15.59
N GLU A 119 1.42 20.28 14.37
CA GLU A 119 1.97 20.93 13.17
C GLU A 119 1.56 22.41 13.07
N ARG A 120 0.38 22.79 13.58
CA ARG A 120 -0.04 24.20 13.72
C ARG A 120 0.89 24.97 14.66
N ALA A 121 1.32 24.40 15.77
CA ALA A 121 2.31 25.03 16.64
C ALA A 121 3.68 25.12 15.96
N ARG A 122 4.12 24.04 15.29
CA ARG A 122 5.43 23.97 14.61
C ARG A 122 5.58 24.97 13.45
N MET A 123 4.50 25.27 12.71
CA MET A 123 4.58 26.22 11.60
C MET A 123 4.88 27.67 12.06
N HIS A 124 4.70 27.95 13.36
CA HIS A 124 5.01 29.25 13.97
C HIS A 124 6.23 29.19 14.91
N ASP A 125 6.88 28.04 15.06
CA ASP A 125 8.03 27.86 15.93
C ASP A 125 9.30 28.47 15.29
N LYS A 126 9.78 29.58 15.86
CA LYS A 126 10.98 30.30 15.40
C LYS A 126 12.29 29.48 15.51
N ARG A 127 12.29 28.36 16.24
CA ARG A 127 13.44 27.45 16.34
C ARG A 127 13.57 26.56 15.09
N LEU A 128 12.51 26.44 14.29
CA LEU A 128 12.56 25.72 13.02
C LEU A 128 13.06 26.63 11.90
N SER A 129 13.76 26.01 10.95
CA SER A 129 14.12 26.70 9.71
C SER A 129 12.88 27.09 8.92
N PRO A 130 12.96 28.08 8.01
CA PRO A 130 11.83 28.45 7.13
C PRO A 130 11.30 27.26 6.33
N THR A 131 12.15 26.31 5.96
CA THR A 131 11.74 25.07 5.29
C THR A 131 10.96 24.17 6.24
N GLY A 132 11.39 23.99 7.47
CA GLY A 132 10.70 23.23 8.50
C GLY A 132 9.31 23.81 8.83
N GLN A 133 9.19 25.15 8.91
CA GLN A 133 7.90 25.84 9.11
C GLN A 133 6.95 25.62 7.92
N ARG A 134 7.44 25.71 6.68
CA ARG A 134 6.64 25.41 5.47
C ARG A 134 6.19 23.96 5.41
N GLU A 135 7.07 23.02 5.81
CA GLU A 135 6.72 21.61 5.89
C GLU A 135 5.60 21.38 6.92
N ALA A 136 5.74 21.93 8.13
CA ALA A 136 4.70 21.87 9.16
C ALA A 136 3.37 22.45 8.68
N ALA A 137 3.39 23.58 7.96
CA ALA A 137 2.19 24.15 7.37
C ALA A 137 1.55 23.24 6.29
N ARG A 138 2.35 22.55 5.47
CA ARG A 138 1.83 21.57 4.50
C ARG A 138 1.19 20.38 5.20
N ARG A 139 1.85 19.82 6.23
CA ARG A 139 1.34 18.69 7.02
C ARG A 139 0.05 19.08 7.74
N MET A 140 0.01 20.24 8.34
CA MET A 140 -1.18 20.77 9.02
C MET A 140 -2.39 20.83 8.08
N ARG A 141 -2.22 21.42 6.88
CA ARG A 141 -3.31 21.48 5.87
C ARG A 141 -3.71 20.11 5.38
N ASN A 142 -2.75 19.18 5.20
CA ASN A 142 -3.05 17.82 4.81
C ASN A 142 -3.90 17.10 5.87
N TYR A 143 -3.55 17.23 7.16
CA TYR A 143 -4.35 16.66 8.26
C TYR A 143 -5.73 17.30 8.36
N GLU A 144 -5.84 18.59 8.09
CA GLU A 144 -7.12 19.29 8.06
C GLU A 144 -8.05 18.69 6.99
N SER A 145 -7.55 18.49 5.77
CA SER A 145 -8.30 17.82 4.71
C SER A 145 -8.67 16.37 5.06
N LEU A 146 -7.79 15.60 5.74
CA LEU A 146 -8.12 14.25 6.21
C LEU A 146 -9.21 14.23 7.30
N LEU A 147 -9.46 15.38 7.95
CA LEU A 147 -10.51 15.55 8.94
C LEU A 147 -11.86 15.95 8.35
N ASP A 148 -11.98 16.16 7.03
CA ASP A 148 -13.24 16.51 6.38
C ASP A 148 -14.36 15.52 6.76
N PRO A 149 -15.61 15.99 6.87
CA PRO A 149 -16.75 15.14 7.14
C PRO A 149 -16.88 14.02 6.08
N GLY A 150 -17.23 12.82 6.53
CA GLY A 150 -17.43 11.66 5.66
C GLY A 150 -16.16 10.89 5.27
N ARG A 151 -14.97 11.34 5.65
CA ARG A 151 -13.74 10.57 5.46
C ARG A 151 -13.57 9.51 6.55
N HIS A 152 -13.23 8.29 6.13
CA HIS A 152 -13.09 7.12 6.98
C HIS A 152 -11.62 6.67 7.03
N ILE A 153 -10.84 7.27 7.92
CA ILE A 153 -9.40 6.98 8.05
C ILE A 153 -9.20 5.70 8.87
N LEU A 154 -8.79 4.63 8.20
CA LEU A 154 -8.61 3.29 8.78
C LEU A 154 -7.27 3.11 9.49
N ALA A 155 -6.21 3.78 9.01
CA ALA A 155 -4.90 3.82 9.65
C ALA A 155 -4.31 5.22 9.50
N PHE A 156 -3.54 5.65 10.48
CA PHE A 156 -2.83 6.93 10.46
C PHE A 156 -1.60 6.88 11.36
N ASP A 157 -0.44 7.18 10.78
CA ASP A 157 0.81 7.36 11.52
C ASP A 157 1.52 8.60 10.97
N PRO A 158 1.71 9.65 11.77
CA PRO A 158 2.34 10.88 11.33
C PRO A 158 3.88 10.81 11.26
N ALA A 159 4.50 9.71 11.70
CA ALA A 159 5.95 9.59 11.83
C ALA A 159 6.66 9.49 10.46
N GLY A 160 7.81 10.13 10.31
CA GLY A 160 8.59 10.11 9.07
C GLY A 160 7.82 10.71 7.90
N SER A 161 7.79 10.01 6.75
CA SER A 161 6.97 10.37 5.59
C SER A 161 5.47 10.20 5.84
N GLY A 162 5.11 9.49 6.91
CA GLY A 162 3.75 9.20 7.33
C GLY A 162 3.10 8.06 6.56
N ARG A 163 2.13 7.40 7.21
CA ARG A 163 1.34 6.30 6.65
C ARG A 163 -0.13 6.56 6.87
N VAL A 164 -0.95 6.12 5.92
CA VAL A 164 -2.40 6.33 6.00
C VAL A 164 -3.15 5.30 5.17
N ALA A 165 -4.35 4.93 5.64
CA ALA A 165 -5.31 4.18 4.84
C ALA A 165 -6.70 4.79 5.00
N GLU A 166 -7.46 4.88 3.90
CA GLU A 166 -8.81 5.44 3.85
C GLU A 166 -9.77 4.49 3.17
N VAL A 167 -11.01 4.44 3.64
CA VAL A 167 -12.06 3.57 3.13
C VAL A 167 -13.13 4.37 2.39
N PHE A 168 -13.49 3.90 1.21
CA PHE A 168 -14.65 4.34 0.44
C PHE A 168 -15.70 3.23 0.49
N GLY A 169 -16.94 3.56 0.87
CA GLY A 169 -17.98 2.59 1.15
C GLY A 169 -18.04 2.13 2.62
N ASN A 170 -18.63 0.98 2.89
CA ASN A 170 -18.85 0.49 4.25
C ASN A 170 -18.28 -0.92 4.43
N LEU A 171 -17.11 -1.05 5.07
CA LEU A 171 -16.43 -2.34 5.30
C LEU A 171 -17.28 -3.36 6.08
N ASN A 172 -18.18 -2.92 6.97
CA ASN A 172 -19.01 -3.84 7.76
C ASN A 172 -20.20 -4.42 6.98
N ARG A 173 -20.55 -3.83 5.84
CA ARG A 173 -21.68 -4.22 4.99
C ARG A 173 -21.26 -4.58 3.57
N ALA A 174 -19.97 -4.58 3.29
CA ALA A 174 -19.48 -4.88 1.96
C ALA A 174 -19.63 -6.37 1.64
N ASP A 175 -20.18 -6.66 0.48
CA ASP A 175 -20.19 -7.99 -0.14
C ASP A 175 -18.85 -8.29 -0.82
N ARG A 176 -18.11 -7.24 -1.20
CA ARG A 176 -16.79 -7.27 -1.84
C ARG A 176 -15.92 -6.15 -1.30
N VAL A 177 -14.64 -6.45 -1.11
CA VAL A 177 -13.63 -5.46 -0.66
C VAL A 177 -12.49 -5.41 -1.64
N SER A 178 -12.13 -4.20 -2.05
CA SER A 178 -10.98 -3.92 -2.92
C SER A 178 -9.92 -3.15 -2.15
N VAL A 179 -8.64 -3.52 -2.33
CA VAL A 179 -7.52 -2.82 -1.70
C VAL A 179 -6.60 -2.32 -2.79
N VAL A 180 -6.42 -1.01 -2.88
CA VAL A 180 -5.48 -0.37 -3.80
C VAL A 180 -4.14 -0.21 -3.09
N VAL A 181 -3.10 -0.88 -3.60
CA VAL A 181 -1.73 -0.85 -3.08
C VAL A 181 -0.87 -0.03 -4.04
N PRO A 182 -0.49 1.19 -3.67
CA PRO A 182 0.26 2.12 -4.53
C PRO A 182 1.75 1.79 -4.59
N GLY A 183 2.44 2.42 -5.55
CA GLY A 183 3.88 2.30 -5.76
C GLY A 183 4.73 3.32 -5.01
N VAL A 184 5.88 3.66 -5.62
CA VAL A 184 6.88 4.61 -5.10
C VAL A 184 6.29 6.01 -4.86
N ASP A 185 7.00 6.84 -4.11
CA ASP A 185 6.64 8.24 -3.80
C ASP A 185 5.27 8.41 -3.14
N THR A 186 4.77 7.34 -2.52
CA THR A 186 3.51 7.37 -1.78
C THR A 186 3.76 7.61 -0.31
N GLU A 187 3.41 8.79 0.14
CA GLU A 187 3.53 9.25 1.52
C GLU A 187 2.29 10.04 1.92
N LEU A 188 2.19 10.42 3.17
CA LEU A 188 1.04 11.14 3.69
C LEU A 188 0.71 12.43 2.92
N LEU A 189 1.73 13.18 2.47
CA LEU A 189 1.53 14.42 1.71
C LEU A 189 1.16 14.20 0.24
N THR A 190 1.45 13.03 -0.32
CA THR A 190 1.10 12.69 -1.70
C THR A 190 -0.17 11.84 -1.80
N PHE A 191 -0.64 11.28 -0.69
CA PHE A 191 -1.75 10.33 -0.60
C PHE A 191 -3.04 10.80 -1.29
N GLN A 192 -3.35 12.09 -1.17
CA GLN A 192 -4.56 12.70 -1.72
C GLN A 192 -4.29 13.80 -2.78
N ARG A 193 -3.10 13.76 -3.40
CA ARG A 193 -2.74 14.77 -4.40
C ARG A 193 -3.71 14.75 -5.59
N THR A 194 -4.18 15.91 -6.03
CA THR A 194 -5.12 16.05 -7.15
C THR A 194 -4.68 17.09 -8.19
N ASP A 195 -3.63 17.84 -7.90
CA ASP A 195 -3.07 18.92 -8.73
C ASP A 195 -2.36 18.40 -10.00
N ARG A 196 -1.78 17.22 -9.89
CA ARG A 196 -1.12 16.53 -11.01
C ARG A 196 -1.60 15.08 -11.06
N LYS A 197 -2.13 14.65 -12.22
CA LYS A 197 -2.53 13.24 -12.45
C LYS A 197 -3.43 12.71 -11.32
N LYS A 198 -4.61 13.27 -11.15
CA LYS A 198 -5.61 12.98 -10.11
C LYS A 198 -5.76 11.50 -9.76
N TYR A 199 -5.63 10.62 -10.75
CA TYR A 199 -5.82 9.17 -10.61
C TYR A 199 -4.51 8.39 -10.37
N SER A 200 -3.40 9.07 -10.09
CA SER A 200 -2.13 8.44 -9.71
C SER A 200 -1.89 8.44 -8.20
N ALA A 201 -2.60 9.28 -7.44
CA ALA A 201 -2.56 9.26 -5.98
C ALA A 201 -3.53 8.22 -5.41
N PRO A 202 -3.21 7.56 -4.28
CA PRO A 202 -4.02 6.47 -3.72
C PRO A 202 -5.50 6.80 -3.55
N VAL A 203 -5.82 8.01 -3.06
CA VAL A 203 -7.21 8.47 -2.91
C VAL A 203 -7.92 8.58 -4.26
N GLY A 204 -7.24 9.11 -5.27
CA GLY A 204 -7.80 9.24 -6.62
C GLY A 204 -8.03 7.88 -7.27
N MET A 205 -7.07 6.96 -7.15
CA MET A 205 -7.18 5.56 -7.60
C MET A 205 -8.39 4.88 -6.95
N ALA A 206 -8.47 4.91 -5.63
CA ALA A 206 -9.51 4.21 -4.88
C ALA A 206 -10.91 4.82 -5.11
N LYS A 207 -11.04 6.14 -5.22
CA LYS A 207 -12.31 6.80 -5.55
C LYS A 207 -12.78 6.43 -6.96
N SER A 208 -11.85 6.38 -7.92
CA SER A 208 -12.16 5.99 -9.29
C SER A 208 -12.60 4.54 -9.36
N LEU A 209 -11.89 3.63 -8.70
CA LEU A 209 -12.25 2.23 -8.62
C LEU A 209 -13.61 2.03 -7.94
N TYR A 210 -13.85 2.67 -6.80
CA TYR A 210 -15.12 2.58 -6.08
C TYR A 210 -16.30 3.04 -6.94
N ALA A 211 -16.14 4.14 -7.69
CA ALA A 211 -17.18 4.61 -8.61
C ALA A 211 -17.41 3.62 -9.76
N ALA A 212 -16.34 3.03 -10.31
CA ALA A 212 -16.43 2.05 -11.38
C ALA A 212 -17.07 0.73 -10.92
N GLU A 213 -16.74 0.22 -9.73
CA GLU A 213 -17.36 -0.96 -9.13
C GLU A 213 -18.86 -0.77 -8.91
N ARG A 214 -19.26 0.38 -8.38
CA ARG A 214 -20.67 0.70 -8.19
C ARG A 214 -21.45 0.83 -9.51
N ALA A 215 -20.78 1.32 -10.56
CA ALA A 215 -21.39 1.37 -11.90
C ALA A 215 -21.46 -0.03 -12.53
N ALA A 216 -20.46 -0.86 -12.35
CA ALA A 216 -20.42 -2.22 -12.89
C ALA A 216 -21.44 -3.16 -12.21
N SER A 217 -21.70 -2.98 -10.92
CA SER A 217 -22.66 -3.80 -10.16
C SER A 217 -23.37 -2.98 -9.08
N PRO A 218 -24.44 -2.24 -9.43
CA PRO A 218 -25.16 -1.37 -8.49
C PRO A 218 -25.78 -2.11 -7.29
N GLY A 219 -26.09 -3.40 -7.45
CA GLY A 219 -26.67 -4.24 -6.40
C GLY A 219 -25.66 -4.86 -5.45
N THR A 220 -24.35 -4.79 -5.75
CA THR A 220 -23.29 -5.34 -4.91
C THR A 220 -22.76 -4.27 -3.95
N GLY A 221 -22.82 -4.52 -2.66
CA GLY A 221 -22.18 -3.66 -1.66
C GLY A 221 -20.66 -3.75 -1.76
N THR A 222 -20.00 -2.69 -2.22
CA THR A 222 -18.52 -2.66 -2.31
C THR A 222 -17.91 -1.70 -1.32
N ALA A 223 -16.67 -2.00 -0.89
CA ALA A 223 -15.82 -1.08 -0.17
C ALA A 223 -14.41 -1.11 -0.75
N VAL A 224 -13.82 0.06 -0.98
CA VAL A 224 -12.47 0.19 -1.52
C VAL A 224 -11.56 0.86 -0.48
N ILE A 225 -10.40 0.29 -0.24
CA ILE A 225 -9.38 0.83 0.66
C ILE A 225 -8.24 1.42 -0.17
N ALA A 226 -8.02 2.72 -0.06
CA ALA A 226 -6.76 3.34 -0.45
C ALA A 226 -5.73 3.02 0.63
N TRP A 227 -4.76 2.13 0.34
CA TRP A 227 -3.86 1.61 1.36
C TRP A 227 -2.42 2.09 1.13
N ALA A 228 -2.00 3.12 1.85
CA ALA A 228 -0.63 3.61 1.92
C ALA A 228 -0.09 3.45 3.36
N ASP A 229 -0.38 2.30 3.99
CA ASP A 229 0.07 1.98 5.35
C ASP A 229 1.40 1.22 5.36
N TYR A 230 2.30 1.55 4.43
CA TYR A 230 3.69 1.13 4.41
C TYR A 230 4.59 2.30 4.00
N THR A 231 5.87 2.23 4.31
CA THR A 231 6.83 3.24 3.87
C THR A 231 7.30 2.87 2.47
N SER A 232 6.79 3.57 1.45
CA SER A 232 7.19 3.34 0.06
C SER A 232 8.60 3.88 -0.20
N PRO A 233 9.32 3.35 -1.20
CA PRO A 233 10.55 3.95 -1.66
C PRO A 233 10.32 5.37 -2.19
N SER A 234 11.35 6.22 -2.05
CA SER A 234 11.38 7.56 -2.66
C SER A 234 12.13 7.51 -3.99
N GLY A 235 11.44 7.89 -5.08
CA GLY A 235 11.98 7.84 -6.44
C GLY A 235 12.31 6.43 -6.92
N LEU A 236 13.13 6.36 -8.00
CA LEU A 236 13.51 5.11 -8.67
C LEU A 236 14.94 4.66 -8.31
N GLY A 237 15.46 5.08 -7.15
CA GLY A 237 16.79 4.72 -6.68
C GLY A 237 16.89 3.31 -6.08
N MET A 238 17.97 3.08 -5.30
CA MET A 238 18.26 1.78 -4.67
C MET A 238 17.14 1.23 -3.81
N GLU A 239 16.38 2.08 -3.09
CA GLU A 239 15.23 1.63 -2.30
C GLU A 239 14.13 1.02 -3.16
N ALA A 240 13.92 1.56 -4.38
CA ALA A 240 12.94 1.03 -5.32
C ALA A 240 13.46 -0.21 -6.07
N ALA A 241 14.77 -0.38 -6.18
CA ALA A 241 15.40 -1.54 -6.81
C ALA A 241 15.48 -2.76 -5.87
N THR A 242 15.27 -2.57 -4.57
CA THR A 242 15.31 -3.64 -3.55
C THR A 242 13.93 -3.98 -3.01
N ALA A 243 13.81 -5.14 -2.33
CA ALA A 243 12.56 -5.59 -1.74
C ALA A 243 12.31 -5.09 -0.32
N ASN A 244 13.29 -4.50 0.38
CA ASN A 244 13.21 -4.22 1.81
C ASN A 244 11.95 -3.46 2.25
N ARG A 245 11.55 -2.44 1.49
CA ARG A 245 10.32 -1.67 1.79
C ARG A 245 9.07 -2.50 1.53
N ALA A 246 9.10 -3.34 0.51
CA ALA A 246 7.98 -4.21 0.16
C ALA A 246 7.79 -5.35 1.15
N GLU A 247 8.86 -5.92 1.71
CA GLU A 247 8.78 -6.94 2.77
C GLU A 247 8.03 -6.42 4.00
N HIS A 248 8.40 -5.24 4.50
CA HIS A 248 7.67 -4.59 5.57
C HIS A 248 6.21 -4.26 5.18
N GLY A 249 5.99 -3.86 3.93
CA GLY A 249 4.66 -3.62 3.37
C GLY A 249 3.81 -4.89 3.36
N ALA A 250 4.36 -6.02 2.92
CA ALA A 250 3.69 -7.32 2.84
C ALA A 250 3.19 -7.79 4.22
N VAL A 251 4.04 -7.68 5.25
CA VAL A 251 3.63 -8.02 6.64
C VAL A 251 2.44 -7.17 7.10
N ARG A 252 2.48 -5.86 6.83
CA ARG A 252 1.40 -4.93 7.22
C ARG A 252 0.12 -5.16 6.42
N LEU A 253 0.25 -5.43 5.11
CA LEU A 253 -0.88 -5.76 4.24
C LEU A 253 -1.60 -7.02 4.72
N ASN A 254 -0.85 -8.09 4.97
CA ASN A 254 -1.39 -9.34 5.50
C ASN A 254 -2.06 -9.17 6.87
N ALA A 255 -1.49 -8.35 7.76
CA ALA A 255 -2.08 -8.04 9.06
C ALA A 255 -3.43 -7.30 8.90
N LEU A 256 -3.53 -6.35 7.97
CA LEU A 256 -4.79 -5.69 7.63
C LEU A 256 -5.81 -6.70 7.10
N LEU A 257 -5.44 -7.51 6.11
CA LEU A 257 -6.34 -8.44 5.41
C LEU A 257 -6.95 -9.47 6.35
N ARG A 258 -6.16 -9.97 7.32
CA ARG A 258 -6.65 -10.88 8.39
C ARG A 258 -7.59 -10.20 9.37
N ALA A 259 -7.52 -8.88 9.50
CA ALA A 259 -8.31 -8.09 10.45
C ALA A 259 -9.57 -7.46 9.84
N LEU A 260 -9.76 -7.56 8.53
CA LEU A 260 -10.95 -7.03 7.88
C LEU A 260 -12.23 -7.70 8.42
N PRO A 261 -13.30 -6.94 8.67
CA PRO A 261 -14.55 -7.49 9.19
C PRO A 261 -15.24 -8.42 8.18
N GLY A 262 -16.11 -9.26 8.69
CA GLY A 262 -16.92 -10.17 7.88
C GLY A 262 -16.12 -11.20 7.08
N ARG A 263 -16.72 -11.71 6.01
CA ARG A 263 -16.15 -12.75 5.14
C ARG A 263 -16.13 -12.37 3.67
N ALA A 264 -16.38 -11.12 3.34
CA ALA A 264 -16.39 -10.66 1.95
C ALA A 264 -15.08 -11.04 1.24
N PRO A 265 -15.12 -11.57 0.02
CA PRO A 265 -13.95 -11.76 -0.80
C PRO A 265 -13.20 -10.44 -0.99
N VAL A 266 -11.87 -10.54 -1.11
CA VAL A 266 -10.98 -9.39 -1.25
C VAL A 266 -10.21 -9.48 -2.56
N SER A 267 -10.15 -8.38 -3.31
CA SER A 267 -9.29 -8.23 -4.49
C SER A 267 -8.22 -7.17 -4.21
N LEU A 268 -6.97 -7.47 -4.53
CA LEU A 268 -5.83 -6.56 -4.43
C LEU A 268 -5.55 -5.92 -5.80
N PHE A 269 -5.44 -4.61 -5.84
CA PHE A 269 -5.09 -3.82 -7.03
C PHE A 269 -3.77 -3.12 -6.79
N CYS A 270 -2.69 -3.68 -7.33
CA CYS A 270 -1.32 -3.35 -6.98
C CYS A 270 -0.67 -2.62 -8.15
N HIS A 271 -0.33 -1.35 -7.94
CA HIS A 271 0.26 -0.51 -8.97
C HIS A 271 1.76 -0.32 -8.74
N SER A 272 2.54 -0.45 -9.83
CA SER A 272 3.98 -0.16 -9.79
C SER A 272 4.69 -0.98 -8.70
N TYR A 273 5.51 -0.38 -7.85
CA TYR A 273 6.16 -1.03 -6.70
C TYR A 273 5.18 -1.73 -5.73
N GLY A 274 3.91 -1.32 -5.73
CA GLY A 274 2.86 -2.03 -5.00
C GLY A 274 2.69 -3.48 -5.44
N SER A 275 3.07 -3.82 -6.68
CA SER A 275 3.10 -5.21 -7.18
C SER A 275 4.14 -6.06 -6.45
N VAL A 276 5.28 -5.46 -6.08
CA VAL A 276 6.32 -6.12 -5.29
C VAL A 276 5.81 -6.44 -3.89
N VAL A 277 5.08 -5.48 -3.27
CA VAL A 277 4.41 -5.70 -1.97
C VAL A 277 3.41 -6.84 -2.05
N CYS A 278 2.56 -6.86 -3.09
CA CYS A 278 1.55 -7.89 -3.28
C CYS A 278 2.16 -9.26 -3.59
N GLY A 279 3.25 -9.30 -4.35
CA GLY A 279 3.97 -10.54 -4.64
C GLY A 279 4.57 -11.17 -3.38
N LEU A 280 5.25 -10.35 -2.55
CA LEU A 280 5.81 -10.80 -1.28
C LEU A 280 4.77 -11.14 -0.22
N ALA A 281 3.54 -10.64 -0.36
CA ALA A 281 2.44 -10.98 0.55
C ALA A 281 1.75 -12.29 0.15
N ALA A 282 1.92 -12.74 -1.09
CA ALA A 282 1.05 -13.70 -1.77
C ALA A 282 0.93 -15.06 -1.05
N ASP A 283 2.03 -15.62 -0.60
CA ASP A 283 2.14 -16.93 0.07
C ASP A 283 1.39 -16.99 1.42
N THR A 284 1.25 -15.87 2.08
CA THR A 284 0.64 -15.76 3.42
C THR A 284 -0.72 -15.03 3.42
N LEU A 285 -1.28 -14.78 2.24
CA LEU A 285 -2.61 -14.17 2.11
C LEU A 285 -3.70 -15.02 2.77
N PRO A 286 -4.66 -14.40 3.47
CA PRO A 286 -5.82 -15.14 3.96
C PRO A 286 -6.69 -15.61 2.77
N GLY A 287 -7.28 -16.81 2.87
CA GLY A 287 -8.04 -17.45 1.79
C GLY A 287 -9.26 -16.65 1.27
N ARG A 288 -9.62 -15.55 1.92
CA ARG A 288 -10.62 -14.61 1.41
C ARG A 288 -10.10 -13.70 0.29
N VAL A 289 -8.76 -13.61 0.10
CA VAL A 289 -8.17 -12.89 -1.03
C VAL A 289 -8.31 -13.78 -2.25
N THR A 290 -9.13 -13.35 -3.20
CA THR A 290 -9.48 -14.14 -4.38
C THR A 290 -8.73 -13.69 -5.63
N ASP A 291 -8.21 -12.46 -5.62
CA ASP A 291 -7.59 -11.85 -6.79
C ASP A 291 -6.43 -10.93 -6.42
N ILE A 292 -5.35 -11.00 -7.19
CA ILE A 292 -4.25 -10.06 -7.20
C ILE A 292 -4.14 -9.53 -8.63
N ALA A 293 -4.43 -8.26 -8.84
CA ALA A 293 -4.34 -7.61 -10.14
C ALA A 293 -3.23 -6.56 -10.11
N VAL A 294 -2.20 -6.75 -10.94
CA VAL A 294 -1.05 -5.84 -11.02
C VAL A 294 -1.10 -5.01 -12.29
N ALA A 295 -0.75 -3.73 -12.19
CA ALA A 295 -0.68 -2.80 -13.31
C ALA A 295 0.62 -2.01 -13.27
N GLY A 296 1.29 -1.87 -14.43
CA GLY A 296 2.58 -1.17 -14.50
C GLY A 296 3.61 -1.77 -13.54
N SER A 297 3.67 -3.09 -13.46
CA SER A 297 4.47 -3.82 -12.48
C SER A 297 5.93 -3.93 -12.90
N PRO A 298 6.92 -3.68 -12.01
CA PRO A 298 8.34 -3.97 -12.26
C PRO A 298 8.68 -5.45 -11.99
N GLY A 299 7.70 -6.29 -11.64
CA GLY A 299 7.82 -7.66 -11.18
C GLY A 299 7.11 -7.88 -9.85
N MET A 300 7.03 -9.15 -9.42
CA MET A 300 6.32 -9.58 -8.21
C MET A 300 7.23 -10.39 -7.27
N ARG A 301 8.55 -10.32 -7.42
CA ARG A 301 9.55 -11.14 -6.70
C ARG A 301 9.33 -12.65 -6.94
N ALA A 302 8.90 -13.00 -8.14
CA ALA A 302 8.66 -14.35 -8.57
C ALA A 302 9.09 -14.55 -10.02
N GLU A 303 9.49 -15.77 -10.37
CA GLU A 303 9.82 -16.16 -11.74
C GLU A 303 8.56 -16.40 -12.58
N ASN A 304 7.48 -16.80 -11.94
CA ASN A 304 6.17 -17.03 -12.56
C ASN A 304 5.05 -17.03 -11.51
N ALA A 305 3.79 -17.03 -11.95
CA ALA A 305 2.62 -16.93 -11.08
C ALA A 305 2.49 -18.11 -10.10
N SER A 306 2.95 -19.33 -10.47
CA SER A 306 2.87 -20.48 -9.57
C SER A 306 3.84 -20.38 -8.39
N ARG A 307 4.93 -19.60 -8.52
CA ARG A 307 5.90 -19.34 -7.45
C ARG A 307 5.41 -18.33 -6.43
N LEU A 308 4.26 -17.70 -6.65
CA LEU A 308 3.61 -16.84 -5.66
C LEU A 308 2.92 -17.65 -4.54
N ASP A 309 2.79 -18.96 -4.69
CA ASP A 309 2.21 -19.90 -3.73
C ASP A 309 0.88 -19.39 -3.12
N THR A 310 -0.01 -18.91 -3.97
CA THR A 310 -1.30 -18.36 -3.59
C THR A 310 -2.46 -19.01 -4.31
N SER A 311 -3.61 -19.14 -3.64
CA SER A 311 -4.87 -19.53 -4.27
C SER A 311 -5.58 -18.41 -5.01
N ALA A 312 -5.11 -17.17 -4.88
CA ALA A 312 -5.68 -16.02 -5.57
C ALA A 312 -5.36 -16.06 -7.08
N ARG A 313 -6.31 -15.65 -7.92
CA ARG A 313 -6.05 -15.46 -9.35
C ARG A 313 -5.09 -14.28 -9.54
N VAL A 314 -4.07 -14.47 -10.35
CA VAL A 314 -3.09 -13.44 -10.68
C VAL A 314 -3.44 -12.84 -12.04
N TRP A 315 -3.67 -11.54 -12.07
CA TRP A 315 -3.98 -10.75 -13.25
C TRP A 315 -2.88 -9.73 -13.47
N ALA A 316 -2.52 -9.47 -14.71
CA ALA A 316 -1.51 -8.47 -15.05
C ALA A 316 -1.93 -7.61 -16.21
N MET A 317 -1.57 -6.33 -16.21
CA MET A 317 -1.73 -5.43 -17.34
C MET A 317 -0.61 -4.41 -17.42
N ARG A 318 -0.29 -4.00 -18.64
CA ARG A 318 0.66 -2.92 -18.92
C ARG A 318 0.20 -2.15 -20.14
N ASP A 319 0.19 -0.83 -20.04
CA ASP A 319 -0.02 0.07 -21.15
C ASP A 319 1.22 0.09 -22.08
N ALA A 320 0.99 0.21 -23.37
CA ALA A 320 2.06 0.17 -24.37
C ALA A 320 3.08 1.32 -24.22
N ASP A 321 2.62 2.47 -23.71
CA ASP A 321 3.46 3.66 -23.47
C ASP A 321 4.00 3.72 -22.03
N ASP A 322 3.86 2.66 -21.26
CA ASP A 322 4.39 2.60 -19.89
C ASP A 322 5.89 2.31 -19.89
N TRP A 323 6.70 3.28 -19.45
CA TRP A 323 8.16 3.17 -19.36
C TRP A 323 8.62 1.99 -18.50
N ILE A 324 7.76 1.40 -17.67
CA ILE A 324 8.11 0.25 -16.84
C ILE A 324 8.54 -0.96 -17.67
N GLN A 325 8.14 -1.03 -18.93
CA GLN A 325 8.57 -2.08 -19.87
C GLN A 325 10.09 -2.10 -20.10
N ASP A 326 10.76 -0.97 -19.86
CA ASP A 326 12.20 -0.80 -20.10
C ASP A 326 13.05 -1.17 -18.88
N VAL A 327 12.43 -1.52 -17.74
CA VAL A 327 13.19 -1.99 -16.57
C VAL A 327 13.64 -3.44 -16.76
N PRO A 328 14.82 -3.81 -16.23
CA PRO A 328 15.27 -5.22 -16.28
C PRO A 328 14.36 -6.12 -15.42
N TYR A 329 13.64 -7.06 -16.07
CA TYR A 329 12.80 -8.06 -15.41
C TYR A 329 13.62 -9.26 -14.96
N LEU A 330 14.45 -9.05 -13.96
CA LEU A 330 15.31 -10.07 -13.34
C LEU A 330 15.48 -9.80 -11.85
N GLU A 331 16.02 -10.76 -11.14
CA GLU A 331 16.45 -10.62 -9.76
C GLU A 331 17.85 -11.22 -9.61
N VAL A 332 18.82 -10.39 -9.20
CA VAL A 332 20.19 -10.81 -8.96
C VAL A 332 20.72 -10.13 -7.70
N GLY A 333 21.16 -10.91 -6.73
CA GLY A 333 21.78 -10.37 -5.51
C GLY A 333 20.89 -9.44 -4.70
N GLY A 334 19.57 -9.67 -4.71
CA GLY A 334 18.58 -8.85 -4.02
C GLY A 334 18.12 -7.62 -4.79
N LEU A 335 18.69 -7.33 -5.95
CA LEU A 335 18.28 -6.25 -6.86
C LEU A 335 17.32 -6.77 -7.93
N GLY A 336 16.34 -5.95 -8.29
CA GLY A 336 15.29 -6.28 -9.24
C GLY A 336 14.12 -7.01 -8.59
N HIS A 337 13.09 -7.31 -9.37
CA HIS A 337 11.80 -7.77 -8.85
C HIS A 337 11.25 -9.02 -9.54
N GLY A 338 12.11 -9.77 -10.25
CA GLY A 338 11.75 -11.02 -10.92
C GLY A 338 11.18 -10.82 -12.31
N ALA A 339 10.47 -11.82 -12.83
CA ALA A 339 9.99 -11.85 -14.20
C ALA A 339 8.85 -10.86 -14.47
N ASP A 340 8.68 -10.51 -15.77
CA ASP A 340 7.63 -9.63 -16.25
C ASP A 340 6.23 -10.26 -16.11
N PRO A 341 5.32 -9.71 -15.31
CA PRO A 341 4.00 -10.29 -15.07
C PRO A 341 3.09 -10.35 -16.29
N VAL A 342 3.34 -9.55 -17.34
CA VAL A 342 2.55 -9.61 -18.58
C VAL A 342 3.16 -10.54 -19.63
N SER A 343 4.32 -11.14 -19.36
CA SER A 343 4.90 -12.13 -20.24
C SER A 343 4.11 -13.45 -20.19
N ALA A 344 4.00 -14.13 -21.32
CA ALA A 344 3.35 -15.45 -21.38
C ALA A 344 4.02 -16.48 -20.43
N ALA A 345 5.34 -16.39 -20.26
CA ALA A 345 6.10 -17.26 -19.38
C ALA A 345 5.76 -17.08 -17.89
N PHE A 346 5.32 -15.88 -17.49
CA PHE A 346 4.92 -15.65 -16.12
C PHE A 346 3.62 -16.39 -15.75
N GLY A 347 2.69 -16.53 -16.67
CA GLY A 347 1.46 -17.29 -16.47
C GLY A 347 0.36 -16.54 -15.71
N ALA A 348 0.42 -15.21 -15.63
CA ALA A 348 -0.71 -14.41 -15.17
C ALA A 348 -1.78 -14.26 -16.26
N ARG A 349 -3.01 -13.94 -15.88
CA ARG A 349 -4.12 -13.61 -16.78
C ARG A 349 -3.91 -12.18 -17.32
N VAL A 350 -3.49 -12.07 -18.58
CA VAL A 350 -3.12 -10.76 -19.15
C VAL A 350 -4.35 -10.02 -19.66
N LEU A 351 -4.57 -8.82 -19.11
CA LEU A 351 -5.72 -7.99 -19.37
C LEU A 351 -5.39 -6.81 -20.30
N SER A 352 -6.38 -6.33 -21.04
CA SER A 352 -6.28 -5.10 -21.80
C SER A 352 -6.06 -3.89 -20.88
N ALA A 353 -5.11 -3.05 -21.23
CA ALA A 353 -4.90 -1.72 -20.64
C ALA A 353 -5.23 -0.59 -21.63
N ARG A 354 -6.01 -0.88 -22.70
CA ARG A 354 -6.35 0.10 -23.73
C ARG A 354 -6.92 1.37 -23.10
N ASP A 355 -6.55 2.51 -23.69
CA ASP A 355 -6.90 3.86 -23.27
C ASP A 355 -6.24 4.31 -21.93
N ALA A 356 -5.54 3.46 -21.21
CA ALA A 356 -4.58 3.90 -20.22
C ALA A 356 -3.43 4.64 -20.92
N ARG A 357 -2.83 5.62 -20.26
CA ARG A 357 -1.72 6.37 -20.86
C ARG A 357 -0.55 6.45 -19.89
N GLY A 358 0.50 5.70 -20.21
CA GLY A 358 1.73 5.59 -19.47
C GLY A 358 1.52 5.08 -18.04
N HIS A 359 2.55 5.17 -17.22
CA HIS A 359 2.62 4.55 -15.90
C HIS A 359 1.53 4.93 -14.88
N SER A 360 0.80 6.02 -15.10
CA SER A 360 -0.19 6.54 -14.13
C SER A 360 -1.63 6.47 -14.62
N GLY A 361 -1.89 5.88 -15.79
CA GLY A 361 -3.19 5.93 -16.47
C GLY A 361 -4.20 4.87 -16.06
N TYR A 362 -3.81 3.85 -15.32
CA TYR A 362 -4.62 2.64 -15.08
C TYR A 362 -5.93 2.85 -14.33
N PHE A 363 -6.05 3.90 -13.54
CA PHE A 363 -7.26 4.24 -12.78
C PHE A 363 -8.04 5.40 -13.38
N VAL A 364 -7.72 5.82 -14.60
CA VAL A 364 -8.46 6.88 -15.29
C VAL A 364 -9.82 6.37 -15.76
N PRO A 365 -10.94 7.08 -15.51
CA PRO A 365 -12.25 6.71 -16.02
C PRO A 365 -12.29 6.57 -17.54
N GLY A 366 -12.97 5.54 -18.02
CA GLY A 366 -13.10 5.25 -19.45
C GLY A 366 -12.06 4.29 -20.02
N THR A 367 -10.99 3.95 -19.28
CA THR A 367 -9.97 2.99 -19.71
C THR A 367 -10.43 1.53 -19.54
N ASP A 368 -9.88 0.62 -20.37
CA ASP A 368 -10.08 -0.82 -20.18
C ASP A 368 -9.52 -1.28 -18.83
N SER A 369 -8.38 -0.73 -18.42
CA SER A 369 -7.76 -1.08 -17.12
C SER A 369 -8.69 -0.84 -15.94
N LEU A 370 -9.36 0.31 -15.87
CA LEU A 370 -10.31 0.58 -14.79
C LEU A 370 -11.57 -0.30 -14.89
N ARG A 371 -12.07 -0.55 -16.12
CA ARG A 371 -13.20 -1.47 -16.32
C ARG A 371 -12.85 -2.88 -15.86
N ASN A 372 -11.67 -3.36 -16.19
CA ASN A 372 -11.16 -4.67 -15.77
C ASN A 372 -11.02 -4.74 -14.23
N PHE A 373 -10.44 -3.73 -13.61
CA PHE A 373 -10.35 -3.67 -12.15
C PHE A 373 -11.73 -3.69 -11.50
N ALA A 374 -12.69 -2.92 -12.01
CA ALA A 374 -14.06 -2.92 -11.49
C ALA A 374 -14.72 -4.29 -11.66
N GLY A 375 -14.59 -4.94 -12.83
CA GLY A 375 -15.09 -6.28 -13.07
C GLY A 375 -14.54 -7.33 -12.10
N ILE A 376 -13.23 -7.29 -11.84
CA ILE A 376 -12.55 -8.15 -10.85
C ILE A 376 -13.08 -7.84 -9.44
N GLY A 377 -13.12 -6.56 -9.07
CA GLY A 377 -13.55 -6.12 -7.74
C GLY A 377 -14.95 -6.59 -7.37
N VAL A 378 -15.89 -6.54 -8.31
CA VAL A 378 -17.26 -7.03 -8.09
C VAL A 378 -17.45 -8.51 -8.40
N GLY A 379 -16.41 -9.23 -8.88
CA GLY A 379 -16.47 -10.64 -9.24
C GLY A 379 -17.16 -10.93 -10.58
N ALA A 380 -17.31 -9.93 -11.44
CA ALA A 380 -17.90 -10.05 -12.78
C ALA A 380 -16.82 -10.43 -13.82
N TYR A 381 -16.12 -11.53 -13.60
CA TYR A 381 -14.94 -11.94 -14.40
C TYR A 381 -15.20 -12.10 -15.89
N ARG A 382 -16.46 -12.33 -16.30
CA ARG A 382 -16.83 -12.42 -17.74
C ARG A 382 -16.78 -11.08 -18.45
N THR A 383 -16.79 -9.98 -17.72
CA THR A 383 -16.78 -8.62 -18.30
C THR A 383 -15.38 -8.07 -18.51
N VAL A 384 -14.34 -8.79 -18.04
CA VAL A 384 -12.97 -8.34 -18.22
C VAL A 384 -12.53 -8.49 -19.68
N ALA A 385 -11.80 -7.53 -20.20
CA ALA A 385 -11.20 -7.55 -21.52
C ALA A 385 -9.78 -8.12 -21.45
N CYS A 386 -9.48 -9.16 -22.21
CA CYS A 386 -8.14 -9.73 -22.33
C CYS A 386 -7.25 -8.83 -23.20
N ALA A 387 -5.92 -8.95 -23.04
CA ALA A 387 -4.95 -8.19 -23.83
C ALA A 387 -4.90 -8.63 -25.30
N GLY A 388 -5.14 -9.92 -25.57
CA GLY A 388 -5.26 -10.46 -26.93
C GLY A 388 -6.68 -10.38 -27.46
N GLU A 389 -6.87 -10.80 -28.70
CA GLU A 389 -8.19 -10.92 -29.33
C GLU A 389 -8.98 -12.15 -28.86
N ASP A 390 -8.35 -13.00 -28.04
CA ASP A 390 -8.93 -14.21 -27.50
C ASP A 390 -9.44 -14.04 -26.05
N ASP A 391 -10.09 -15.07 -25.54
CA ASP A 391 -10.65 -15.12 -24.20
C ASP A 391 -9.75 -15.83 -23.18
N THR A 392 -8.44 -16.02 -23.47
CA THR A 392 -7.53 -16.82 -22.64
C THR A 392 -7.43 -16.32 -21.21
N CYS A 393 -7.50 -15.00 -20.99
CA CYS A 393 -7.46 -14.45 -19.63
C CYS A 393 -8.72 -14.84 -18.80
N ARG A 394 -9.80 -15.28 -19.46
CA ARG A 394 -11.05 -15.73 -18.84
C ARG A 394 -11.19 -17.26 -18.79
N ALA A 395 -10.22 -17.99 -19.31
CA ALA A 395 -10.24 -19.45 -19.30
C ALA A 395 -10.48 -19.98 -17.89
N ASP A 396 -11.26 -21.06 -17.75
CA ASP A 396 -11.57 -21.74 -16.48
C ASP A 396 -12.31 -20.92 -15.42
N LEU A 397 -12.76 -19.70 -15.76
CA LEU A 397 -13.62 -18.92 -14.87
C LEU A 397 -15.07 -19.42 -15.04
N SER A 398 -15.36 -20.62 -14.51
CA SER A 398 -16.71 -21.17 -14.47
C SER A 398 -17.64 -20.26 -13.68
N VAL A 399 -18.91 -20.29 -14.10
CA VAL A 399 -20.04 -19.66 -13.41
C VAL A 399 -20.02 -20.13 -11.96
N ALA A 400 -19.67 -19.27 -11.03
CA ALA A 400 -20.16 -19.45 -9.66
C ALA A 400 -21.69 -19.34 -9.76
N THR A 401 -22.35 -20.48 -9.99
CA THR A 401 -23.79 -20.60 -9.86
C THR A 401 -24.19 -20.05 -8.52
N ALA A 402 -25.12 -19.12 -8.53
CA ALA A 402 -25.86 -18.68 -7.35
C ALA A 402 -26.69 -19.88 -6.82
N ALA A 403 -26.00 -20.87 -6.28
CA ALA A 403 -26.57 -22.03 -5.60
C ALA A 403 -26.27 -21.85 -4.10
N GLY A 404 -27.22 -21.27 -3.37
CA GLY A 404 -27.14 -21.18 -1.92
C GLY A 404 -28.01 -20.11 -1.31
N ARG A 405 -29.27 -19.97 -1.78
CA ARG A 405 -30.35 -19.46 -0.94
C ARG A 405 -31.49 -20.48 -1.02
N ALA A 406 -31.47 -21.41 -0.12
CA ALA A 406 -32.61 -22.16 0.35
C ALA A 406 -32.58 -22.11 1.88
#